data_faf171aca3a07c6803b4f747a0f309f5
#
_entry.id   faf171aca3a07c6803b4f747a0f309f5
#
_cell.length_a   1.000
_cell.length_b   1.000
_cell.length_c   1.000
_cell.angle_alpha   90.00
_cell.angle_beta   90.00
_cell.angle_gamma   90.00
#
_symmetry.space_group_name_H-M   'P 1'
#
loop_
_entity.id
_entity.type
_entity.pdbx_description
1 polymer ?
#
loop_
_entity_poly.entity_id
_entity_poly.type
_entity_poly.pdbx_seq_one_letter_code
_entity_poly.pdbx_strand_id
1 'polypeptide(L)'
;FSNSGFPFSRLADLSETAVVLPDTPNTNDYSAYLALVAHIGNLTGYPGISLTVTSASNLDVAKDKDLLVITSGSGNQPILTRWEKIIPSEYRRDFKLSTMVNDIRTWFSLSSKFDIYKNTYIAGFESPLKNGRSVVLFSSNDPEKLNDLTDALDGSLGSIAGSLTSLNDEHMHVIADKQTYYNGSLSWLSYIPWLISRYLALFLIISTFTTILLSLLIYASLKAKKRQRLQS
;
A
#
# COMPACT_ATOMS: atom_id res chain seq x y z
N PHE A 1 -4.35 -7.53 -3.68
CA PHE A 1 -5.04 -8.21 -4.77
C PHE A 1 -4.51 -9.62 -4.99
N SER A 2 -3.20 -9.84 -5.00
CA SER A 2 -2.59 -11.18 -5.14
C SER A 2 -3.02 -12.19 -4.07
N ASN A 3 -3.60 -11.74 -2.96
CA ASN A 3 -4.07 -12.57 -1.85
C ASN A 3 -5.61 -12.58 -1.78
N SER A 4 -6.26 -12.99 -2.86
CA SER A 4 -7.72 -13.07 -3.00
C SER A 4 -8.45 -11.76 -2.64
N GLY A 5 -7.84 -10.62 -2.98
CA GLY A 5 -8.39 -9.30 -2.71
C GLY A 5 -8.25 -8.80 -1.26
N PHE A 6 -7.59 -9.57 -0.38
CA PHE A 6 -7.35 -9.11 1.00
C PHE A 6 -6.49 -7.81 1.00
N PRO A 7 -6.79 -6.82 1.85
CA PRO A 7 -7.78 -6.83 2.97
C PRO A 7 -9.20 -6.43 2.57
N PHE A 8 -9.44 -5.99 1.36
CA PHE A 8 -10.73 -5.45 0.89
C PHE A 8 -11.84 -6.51 0.89
N SER A 9 -11.48 -7.76 0.61
CA SER A 9 -12.40 -8.91 0.61
C SER A 9 -12.63 -9.53 1.99
N ARG A 10 -12.11 -8.94 3.08
CA ARG A 10 -12.23 -9.49 4.44
C ARG A 10 -13.67 -9.68 4.88
N LEU A 11 -14.54 -8.71 4.58
CA LEU A 11 -15.97 -8.81 4.72
C LEU A 11 -16.62 -8.81 3.33
N ALA A 12 -17.41 -9.84 3.03
CA ALA A 12 -17.96 -10.05 1.70
C ALA A 12 -18.89 -8.92 1.25
N ASP A 13 -19.57 -8.24 2.18
CA ASP A 13 -20.43 -7.08 1.92
C ASP A 13 -19.65 -5.77 1.70
N LEU A 14 -18.34 -5.78 1.82
CA LEU A 14 -17.40 -4.65 1.69
C LEU A 14 -17.67 -3.50 2.69
N SER A 15 -18.25 -3.78 3.86
CA SER A 15 -18.57 -2.76 4.87
C SER A 15 -17.32 -2.06 5.45
N GLU A 16 -16.14 -2.70 5.43
CA GLU A 16 -14.86 -2.12 5.85
C GLU A 16 -14.02 -1.56 4.70
N THR A 17 -14.57 -1.49 3.49
CA THR A 17 -13.92 -0.98 2.30
C THR A 17 -14.56 0.32 1.84
N ALA A 18 -13.76 1.25 1.35
CA ALA A 18 -14.23 2.47 0.72
C ALA A 18 -13.52 2.70 -0.62
N VAL A 19 -14.27 3.16 -1.61
CA VAL A 19 -13.72 3.65 -2.87
C VAL A 19 -13.68 5.18 -2.81
N VAL A 20 -12.53 5.73 -3.12
CA VAL A 20 -12.29 7.17 -3.21
C VAL A 20 -12.12 7.55 -4.66
N LEU A 21 -13.03 8.36 -5.17
CA LEU A 21 -13.00 8.91 -6.52
C LEU A 21 -12.42 10.33 -6.51
N PRO A 22 -11.95 10.85 -7.65
CA PRO A 22 -11.68 12.28 -7.80
C PRO A 22 -12.90 13.13 -7.43
N ASP A 23 -12.69 14.40 -7.07
CA ASP A 23 -13.82 15.31 -6.74
C ASP A 23 -14.71 15.59 -7.98
N THR A 24 -14.12 15.48 -9.17
CA THR A 24 -14.82 15.58 -10.46
C THR A 24 -14.48 14.35 -11.32
N PRO A 25 -15.12 13.20 -11.05
CA PRO A 25 -14.80 11.97 -11.75
C PRO A 25 -15.26 12.02 -13.21
N ASN A 26 -14.44 11.46 -14.10
CA ASN A 26 -14.76 11.28 -15.51
C ASN A 26 -15.32 9.88 -15.81
N THR A 27 -15.69 9.60 -17.06
CA THR A 27 -16.24 8.30 -17.46
C THR A 27 -15.26 7.13 -17.20
N ASN A 28 -13.95 7.34 -17.39
CA ASN A 28 -12.95 6.30 -17.18
C ASN A 28 -12.75 6.01 -15.69
N ASP A 29 -12.87 7.02 -14.82
CA ASP A 29 -12.85 6.81 -13.35
C ASP A 29 -14.03 5.93 -12.90
N TYR A 30 -15.22 6.16 -13.45
CA TYR A 30 -16.39 5.31 -13.20
C TYR A 30 -16.22 3.90 -13.76
N SER A 31 -15.64 3.76 -14.96
CA SER A 31 -15.35 2.44 -15.54
C SER A 31 -14.39 1.65 -14.68
N ALA A 32 -13.30 2.28 -14.21
CA ALA A 32 -12.34 1.66 -13.29
C ALA A 32 -12.99 1.29 -11.94
N TYR A 33 -13.84 2.15 -11.40
CA TYR A 33 -14.61 1.86 -10.18
C TYR A 33 -15.48 0.62 -10.35
N LEU A 34 -16.26 0.54 -11.43
CA LEU A 34 -17.14 -0.60 -11.70
C LEU A 34 -16.34 -1.89 -11.92
N ALA A 35 -15.21 -1.83 -12.64
CA ALA A 35 -14.31 -2.97 -12.83
C ALA A 35 -13.75 -3.50 -11.51
N LEU A 36 -13.30 -2.60 -10.62
CA LEU A 36 -12.79 -2.96 -9.29
C LEU A 36 -13.87 -3.63 -8.43
N VAL A 37 -15.07 -3.05 -8.38
CA VAL A 37 -16.19 -3.61 -7.59
C VAL A 37 -16.62 -4.96 -8.15
N ALA A 38 -16.70 -5.09 -9.47
CA ALA A 38 -17.02 -6.36 -10.13
C ALA A 38 -15.95 -7.43 -9.83
N HIS A 39 -14.67 -7.07 -9.89
CA HIS A 39 -13.57 -7.97 -9.57
C HIS A 39 -13.65 -8.47 -8.11
N ILE A 40 -13.83 -7.58 -7.13
CA ILE A 40 -13.95 -7.96 -5.73
C ILE A 40 -15.23 -8.76 -5.49
N GLY A 41 -16.35 -8.39 -6.11
CA GLY A 41 -17.59 -9.15 -6.06
C GLY A 41 -17.44 -10.57 -6.58
N ASN A 42 -16.66 -10.75 -7.67
CA ASN A 42 -16.32 -12.07 -8.20
C ASN A 42 -15.45 -12.89 -7.23
N LEU A 43 -14.48 -12.25 -6.56
CA LEU A 43 -13.62 -12.90 -5.58
C LEU A 43 -14.38 -13.32 -4.30
N THR A 44 -15.33 -12.51 -3.85
CA THR A 44 -16.11 -12.78 -2.62
C THR A 44 -17.34 -13.64 -2.87
N GLY A 45 -17.80 -13.71 -4.13
CA GLY A 45 -19.08 -14.33 -4.49
C GLY A 45 -20.29 -13.59 -3.94
N TYR A 46 -20.14 -12.33 -3.49
CA TYR A 46 -21.19 -11.54 -2.87
C TYR A 46 -21.19 -10.09 -3.38
N PRO A 47 -22.38 -9.50 -3.59
CA PRO A 47 -22.44 -8.09 -3.98
C PRO A 47 -22.00 -7.18 -2.82
N GLY A 48 -21.12 -6.21 -3.12
CA GLY A 48 -20.61 -5.26 -2.13
C GLY A 48 -21.61 -4.19 -1.71
N ILE A 49 -22.70 -4.59 -1.10
CA ILE A 49 -23.85 -3.74 -0.77
C ILE A 49 -23.57 -2.67 0.30
N SER A 50 -22.54 -2.88 1.11
CA SER A 50 -22.13 -1.96 2.19
C SER A 50 -20.89 -1.15 1.86
N LEU A 51 -20.44 -1.20 0.59
CA LEU A 51 -19.31 -0.41 0.09
C LEU A 51 -19.56 1.08 0.27
N THR A 52 -18.59 1.78 0.86
CA THR A 52 -18.63 3.25 0.95
C THR A 52 -17.98 3.84 -0.29
N VAL A 53 -18.65 4.79 -0.94
CA VAL A 53 -18.07 5.58 -2.03
C VAL A 53 -17.98 7.03 -1.59
N THR A 54 -16.81 7.64 -1.75
CA THR A 54 -16.55 9.03 -1.34
C THR A 54 -15.63 9.73 -2.33
N SER A 55 -15.41 11.03 -2.14
CA SER A 55 -14.48 11.81 -2.94
C SER A 55 -13.19 12.14 -2.18
N ALA A 56 -12.18 12.58 -2.93
CA ALA A 56 -10.88 12.98 -2.37
C ALA A 56 -10.99 14.13 -1.35
N SER A 57 -12.00 14.99 -1.46
CA SER A 57 -12.26 16.08 -0.51
C SER A 57 -12.97 15.61 0.77
N ASN A 58 -13.66 14.46 0.77
CA ASN A 58 -14.46 13.96 1.89
C ASN A 58 -13.95 12.60 2.43
N LEU A 59 -12.66 12.54 2.77
CA LEU A 59 -12.01 11.32 3.26
C LEU A 59 -12.42 10.93 4.69
N ASP A 60 -12.99 11.83 5.47
CA ASP A 60 -13.32 11.58 6.87
C ASP A 60 -14.33 10.45 7.09
N VAL A 61 -15.24 10.27 6.13
CA VAL A 61 -16.24 9.18 6.19
C VAL A 61 -15.61 7.79 5.96
N ALA A 62 -14.41 7.75 5.42
CA ALA A 62 -13.69 6.54 5.08
C ALA A 62 -12.43 6.30 5.94
N LYS A 63 -12.18 7.13 6.96
CA LYS A 63 -10.96 7.08 7.76
C LYS A 63 -10.67 5.74 8.42
N ASP A 64 -11.71 5.00 8.79
CA ASP A 64 -11.61 3.72 9.49
C ASP A 64 -11.66 2.51 8.54
N LYS A 65 -11.65 2.74 7.22
CA LYS A 65 -11.79 1.70 6.19
C LYS A 65 -10.51 1.47 5.42
N ASP A 66 -10.43 0.34 4.76
CA ASP A 66 -9.43 0.08 3.72
C ASP A 66 -9.84 0.81 2.44
N LEU A 67 -8.90 1.48 1.76
CA LEU A 67 -9.20 2.44 0.70
C LEU A 67 -8.76 1.93 -0.67
N LEU A 68 -9.66 1.95 -1.63
CA LEU A 68 -9.39 1.83 -3.06
C LEU A 68 -9.48 3.23 -3.67
N VAL A 69 -8.35 3.81 -4.02
CA VAL A 69 -8.27 5.19 -4.52
C VAL A 69 -8.08 5.17 -6.01
N ILE A 70 -8.97 5.82 -6.73
CA ILE A 70 -8.90 5.97 -8.18
C ILE A 70 -8.58 7.42 -8.50
N THR A 71 -7.64 7.63 -9.40
CA THR A 71 -7.24 8.96 -9.80
C THR A 71 -6.69 8.95 -11.24
N SER A 72 -7.17 9.86 -12.07
CA SER A 72 -6.79 9.95 -13.48
C SER A 72 -6.52 11.39 -13.92
N GLY A 73 -5.70 11.52 -14.96
CA GLY A 73 -5.34 12.79 -15.57
C GLY A 73 -4.02 13.39 -15.08
N SER A 74 -3.47 14.29 -15.89
CA SER A 74 -2.17 14.95 -15.69
C SER A 74 -2.20 16.15 -14.74
N GLY A 75 -3.35 16.45 -14.14
CA GLY A 75 -3.54 17.62 -13.26
C GLY A 75 -2.94 17.41 -11.86
N ASN A 76 -2.85 18.53 -11.13
CA ASN A 76 -2.45 18.51 -9.72
C ASN A 76 -3.55 17.80 -8.92
N GLN A 77 -3.33 16.53 -8.59
CA GLN A 77 -4.32 15.71 -7.90
C GLN A 77 -4.15 15.90 -6.38
N PRO A 78 -5.14 16.48 -5.69
CA PRO A 78 -5.01 16.84 -4.27
C PRO A 78 -4.61 15.68 -3.38
N ILE A 79 -5.12 14.48 -3.65
CA ILE A 79 -4.82 13.29 -2.85
C ILE A 79 -3.36 12.83 -3.01
N LEU A 80 -2.80 12.90 -4.21
CA LEU A 80 -1.41 12.54 -4.47
C LEU A 80 -0.45 13.53 -3.81
N THR A 81 -0.76 14.82 -3.85
CA THR A 81 0.02 15.86 -3.17
C THR A 81 -0.05 15.69 -1.66
N ARG A 82 -1.23 15.40 -1.11
CA ARG A 82 -1.43 15.19 0.33
C ARG A 82 -0.65 13.96 0.85
N TRP A 83 -0.55 12.92 0.05
CA TRP A 83 0.08 11.65 0.43
C TRP A 83 1.49 11.44 -0.18
N GLU A 84 2.07 12.48 -0.75
CA GLU A 84 3.37 12.41 -1.46
C GLU A 84 4.49 11.72 -0.65
N LYS A 85 4.51 11.90 0.68
CA LYS A 85 5.56 11.32 1.53
C LYS A 85 5.37 9.82 1.81
N ILE A 86 4.17 9.30 1.61
CA ILE A 86 3.76 7.94 2.01
C ILE A 86 3.73 7.02 0.80
N ILE A 87 3.37 7.57 -0.36
CA ILE A 87 3.39 6.84 -1.62
C ILE A 87 4.81 6.34 -1.92
N PRO A 88 4.99 5.10 -2.43
CA PRO A 88 6.28 4.53 -2.76
C PRO A 88 7.18 5.48 -3.58
N SER A 89 8.47 5.52 -3.24
CA SER A 89 9.43 6.49 -3.82
C SER A 89 9.60 6.31 -5.32
N GLU A 90 9.47 5.08 -5.79
CA GLU A 90 9.54 4.69 -7.20
C GLU A 90 8.40 5.33 -8.00
N TYR A 91 7.17 5.25 -7.48
CA TYR A 91 6.01 5.91 -8.08
C TYR A 91 6.21 7.43 -8.17
N ARG A 92 6.68 8.06 -7.09
CA ARG A 92 6.93 9.52 -7.07
C ARG A 92 7.93 9.96 -8.12
N ARG A 93 8.99 9.18 -8.32
CA ARG A 93 10.02 9.47 -9.32
C ARG A 93 9.44 9.40 -10.73
N ASP A 94 8.74 8.33 -11.04
CA ASP A 94 8.18 8.10 -12.36
C ASP A 94 7.05 9.10 -12.67
N PHE A 95 6.21 9.40 -11.69
CA PHE A 95 5.15 10.39 -11.84
C PHE A 95 5.69 11.81 -12.05
N LYS A 96 6.73 12.22 -11.29
CA LYS A 96 7.39 13.54 -11.49
C LYS A 96 8.07 13.65 -12.84
N LEU A 97 8.73 12.58 -13.28
CA LEU A 97 9.35 12.55 -14.60
C LEU A 97 8.30 12.67 -15.72
N SER A 98 7.19 11.96 -15.62
CA SER A 98 6.10 12.00 -16.60
C SER A 98 5.47 13.39 -16.69
N THR A 99 5.18 14.04 -15.55
CA THR A 99 4.64 15.41 -15.54
C THR A 99 5.64 16.40 -16.11
N MET A 100 6.92 16.33 -15.71
CA MET A 100 7.96 17.21 -16.23
C MET A 100 8.15 17.07 -17.75
N VAL A 101 8.13 15.85 -18.26
CA VAL A 101 8.24 15.59 -19.72
C VAL A 101 6.99 16.08 -20.47
N ASN A 102 5.80 15.91 -19.92
CA ASN A 102 4.58 16.46 -20.51
C ASN A 102 4.59 17.99 -20.56
N ASP A 103 5.09 18.67 -19.52
CA ASP A 103 5.23 20.13 -19.48
C ASP A 103 6.22 20.63 -20.54
N ILE A 104 7.38 19.99 -20.67
CA ILE A 104 8.38 20.30 -21.70
C ILE A 104 7.82 20.06 -23.08
N ARG A 105 7.09 18.99 -23.28
CA ARG A 105 6.45 18.59 -24.56
C ARG A 105 5.39 19.60 -25.00
N THR A 106 4.55 20.07 -24.08
CA THR A 106 3.55 21.11 -24.32
C THR A 106 4.22 22.41 -24.70
N TRP A 107 5.32 22.75 -24.04
CA TRP A 107 6.08 23.98 -24.32
C TRP A 107 6.75 23.97 -25.69
N PHE A 108 7.29 22.80 -26.13
CA PHE A 108 7.96 22.67 -27.44
C PHE A 108 7.04 22.25 -28.60
N SER A 109 5.75 22.06 -28.39
CA SER A 109 4.79 21.55 -29.41
C SER A 109 5.30 20.27 -30.12
N LEU A 110 6.02 19.41 -29.39
CA LEU A 110 6.59 18.19 -29.94
C LEU A 110 5.52 17.13 -30.18
N SER A 111 5.47 16.61 -31.40
CA SER A 111 4.52 15.62 -31.86
C SER A 111 4.62 14.27 -31.11
N SER A 112 3.51 13.58 -30.99
CA SER A 112 3.14 12.44 -30.17
C SER A 112 3.88 11.10 -30.36
N LYS A 113 5.07 11.07 -30.96
CA LYS A 113 5.76 9.80 -31.24
C LYS A 113 6.53 9.17 -30.05
N PHE A 114 6.56 9.81 -28.90
CA PHE A 114 7.18 9.26 -27.69
C PHE A 114 6.14 9.17 -26.55
N ASP A 115 5.31 8.15 -26.62
CA ASP A 115 4.34 7.81 -25.54
C ASP A 115 5.00 7.10 -24.34
N ILE A 116 6.21 7.50 -23.96
CA ILE A 116 7.04 6.82 -22.95
C ILE A 116 6.43 6.86 -21.54
N TYR A 117 5.39 7.67 -21.30
CA TYR A 117 4.90 7.93 -19.94
C TYR A 117 3.38 7.84 -19.74
N LYS A 118 2.69 7.15 -20.63
CA LYS A 118 1.27 6.85 -20.46
C LYS A 118 1.12 5.51 -19.73
N ASN A 119 1.40 5.48 -18.46
CA ASN A 119 1.32 4.27 -17.66
C ASN A 119 0.19 4.38 -16.65
N THR A 120 -0.45 3.25 -16.38
CA THR A 120 -1.31 3.08 -15.21
C THR A 120 -0.49 2.47 -14.09
N TYR A 121 -0.63 2.99 -12.89
CA TYR A 121 0.08 2.54 -11.71
C TYR A 121 -0.89 1.98 -10.69
N ILE A 122 -0.51 0.86 -10.08
CA ILE A 122 -1.19 0.28 -8.93
C ILE A 122 -0.18 0.28 -7.78
N ALA A 123 -0.44 1.08 -6.74
CA ALA A 123 0.44 1.19 -5.59
C ALA A 123 -0.28 0.82 -4.30
N GLY A 124 0.30 -0.11 -3.52
CA GLY A 124 -0.21 -0.55 -2.22
C GLY A 124 0.65 -0.03 -1.08
N PHE A 125 0.03 0.58 -0.06
CA PHE A 125 0.72 1.11 1.12
C PHE A 125 -0.22 1.19 2.33
N GLU A 126 0.35 1.42 3.53
CA GLU A 126 -0.43 1.61 4.75
C GLU A 126 -1.22 2.91 4.69
N SER A 127 -2.47 2.87 5.19
CA SER A 127 -3.34 4.05 5.18
C SER A 127 -2.77 5.18 6.05
N PRO A 128 -2.64 6.40 5.50
CA PRO A 128 -2.24 7.57 6.28
C PRO A 128 -3.36 8.08 7.21
N LEU A 129 -4.58 7.58 7.06
CA LEU A 129 -5.71 7.99 7.88
C LEU A 129 -5.82 7.16 9.16
N LYS A 130 -5.42 5.88 9.11
CA LYS A 130 -5.49 4.98 10.27
C LYS A 130 -4.49 3.84 10.12
N ASN A 131 -3.65 3.66 11.12
CA ASN A 131 -2.72 2.52 11.17
C ASN A 131 -3.48 1.18 11.14
N GLY A 132 -2.89 0.20 10.47
CA GLY A 132 -3.50 -1.12 10.31
C GLY A 132 -4.62 -1.17 9.26
N ARG A 133 -4.77 -0.13 8.44
CA ARG A 133 -5.60 -0.10 7.24
C ARG A 133 -4.73 0.05 6.00
N SER A 134 -5.21 -0.44 4.89
CA SER A 134 -4.51 -0.44 3.60
C SER A 134 -5.10 0.57 2.64
N VAL A 135 -4.23 1.09 1.78
CA VAL A 135 -4.62 1.83 0.59
C VAL A 135 -4.08 1.09 -0.63
N VAL A 136 -4.92 0.93 -1.65
CA VAL A 136 -4.48 0.63 -3.01
C VAL A 136 -4.88 1.80 -3.88
N LEU A 137 -3.86 2.42 -4.46
CA LEU A 137 -4.00 3.56 -5.36
C LEU A 137 -3.93 3.06 -6.80
N PHE A 138 -4.94 3.38 -7.59
CA PHE A 138 -4.99 3.20 -9.03
C PHE A 138 -4.87 4.58 -9.66
N SER A 139 -3.77 4.82 -10.35
CA SER A 139 -3.46 6.13 -10.90
C SER A 139 -3.00 6.02 -12.35
N SER A 140 -3.51 6.91 -13.21
CA SER A 140 -3.01 7.06 -14.56
C SER A 140 -2.89 8.54 -14.94
N ASN A 141 -1.82 8.88 -15.66
CA ASN A 141 -1.63 10.22 -16.22
C ASN A 141 -2.55 10.48 -17.42
N ASP A 142 -3.00 9.41 -18.07
CA ASP A 142 -3.97 9.45 -19.17
C ASP A 142 -5.25 8.74 -18.72
N PRO A 143 -6.40 9.43 -18.66
CA PRO A 143 -7.65 8.81 -18.25
C PRO A 143 -8.05 7.58 -19.09
N GLU A 144 -7.71 7.56 -20.38
CA GLU A 144 -8.03 6.42 -21.27
C GLU A 144 -7.24 5.16 -20.87
N LYS A 145 -6.01 5.33 -20.37
CA LYS A 145 -5.16 4.24 -19.93
C LYS A 145 -5.60 3.62 -18.60
N LEU A 146 -6.51 4.24 -17.88
CA LEU A 146 -7.11 3.63 -16.70
C LEU A 146 -7.93 2.37 -17.05
N ASN A 147 -8.34 2.22 -18.31
CA ASN A 147 -9.00 1.01 -18.81
C ASN A 147 -8.08 -0.22 -18.79
N ASP A 148 -6.75 -0.04 -18.87
CA ASP A 148 -5.76 -1.13 -18.75
C ASP A 148 -5.88 -1.84 -17.40
N LEU A 149 -6.48 -1.18 -16.41
CA LEU A 149 -6.79 -1.77 -15.12
C LEU A 149 -7.75 -2.97 -15.24
N THR A 150 -8.73 -2.90 -16.14
CA THR A 150 -9.68 -4.01 -16.35
C THR A 150 -8.93 -5.25 -16.84
N ASP A 151 -8.04 -5.08 -17.79
CA ASP A 151 -7.25 -6.17 -18.36
C ASP A 151 -6.26 -6.75 -17.34
N ALA A 152 -5.71 -5.89 -16.47
CA ALA A 152 -4.85 -6.32 -15.37
C ALA A 152 -5.62 -7.10 -14.29
N LEU A 153 -6.84 -6.70 -13.97
CA LEU A 153 -7.69 -7.38 -12.98
C LEU A 153 -8.19 -8.74 -13.47
N ASP A 154 -8.43 -8.87 -14.78
CA ASP A 154 -8.80 -10.15 -15.41
C ASP A 154 -7.63 -11.11 -15.56
N GLY A 155 -6.40 -10.67 -15.24
CA GLY A 155 -5.18 -11.47 -15.32
C GLY A 155 -4.62 -11.63 -16.72
N SER A 156 -5.17 -10.92 -17.73
CA SER A 156 -4.69 -10.99 -19.12
C SER A 156 -3.28 -10.42 -19.28
N LEU A 157 -2.88 -9.46 -18.45
CA LEU A 157 -1.54 -8.84 -18.42
C LEU A 157 -0.58 -9.49 -17.42
N GLY A 158 -1.03 -10.50 -16.64
CA GLY A 158 -0.26 -11.15 -15.61
C GLY A 158 -0.86 -10.98 -14.20
N SER A 159 -0.10 -11.29 -13.14
CA SER A 159 -0.58 -11.15 -11.76
C SER A 159 -0.09 -9.85 -11.13
N ILE A 160 -1.01 -9.04 -10.61
CA ILE A 160 -0.67 -7.86 -9.81
C ILE A 160 0.00 -8.32 -8.52
N ALA A 161 1.24 -7.90 -8.30
CA ALA A 161 2.03 -8.28 -7.13
C ALA A 161 2.92 -7.12 -6.65
N GLY A 162 3.50 -7.26 -5.43
CA GLY A 162 4.38 -6.24 -4.86
C GLY A 162 3.62 -5.01 -4.36
N SER A 163 4.37 -3.97 -4.02
CA SER A 163 3.84 -2.70 -3.51
C SER A 163 3.61 -1.66 -4.59
N LEU A 164 4.22 -1.82 -5.75
CA LEU A 164 4.02 -0.97 -6.93
C LEU A 164 4.03 -1.83 -8.18
N THR A 165 2.99 -1.68 -9.01
CA THR A 165 2.92 -2.26 -10.35
C THR A 165 2.70 -1.13 -11.35
N SER A 166 3.49 -1.08 -12.40
CA SER A 166 3.31 -0.18 -13.53
C SER A 166 2.79 -1.01 -14.70
N LEU A 167 1.69 -0.57 -15.27
CA LEU A 167 1.03 -1.15 -16.44
C LEU A 167 1.31 -0.27 -17.66
N ASN A 168 1.71 -0.91 -18.72
CA ASN A 168 1.82 -0.30 -20.04
C ASN A 168 1.23 -1.31 -21.04
N ASP A 169 0.86 -0.86 -22.24
CA ASP A 169 0.11 -1.64 -23.25
C ASP A 169 0.60 -3.08 -23.49
N GLU A 170 1.88 -3.35 -23.25
CA GLU A 170 2.51 -4.65 -23.56
C GLU A 170 3.12 -5.34 -22.33
N HIS A 171 3.39 -4.61 -21.24
CA HIS A 171 4.16 -5.13 -20.13
C HIS A 171 3.69 -4.64 -18.77
N MET A 172 3.74 -5.56 -17.81
CA MET A 172 3.56 -5.27 -16.41
C MET A 172 4.92 -5.30 -15.70
N HIS A 173 5.31 -4.18 -15.08
CA HIS A 173 6.50 -4.08 -14.25
C HIS A 173 6.10 -4.09 -12.77
N VAL A 174 6.59 -5.09 -12.04
CA VAL A 174 6.32 -5.24 -10.61
C VAL A 174 7.55 -4.84 -9.81
N ILE A 175 7.35 -3.94 -8.84
CA ILE A 175 8.39 -3.48 -7.92
C ILE A 175 7.96 -3.86 -6.50
N ALA A 176 8.78 -4.68 -5.85
CA ALA A 176 8.56 -5.04 -4.45
C ALA A 176 9.20 -3.98 -3.54
N ASP A 177 8.41 -3.29 -2.73
CA ASP A 177 8.94 -2.46 -1.65
C ASP A 177 9.39 -3.36 -0.49
N LYS A 178 10.42 -2.91 0.22
CA LYS A 178 10.92 -3.56 1.44
C LYS A 178 10.09 -3.21 2.68
N GLN A 179 9.20 -2.24 2.57
CA GLN A 179 8.37 -1.83 3.70
C GLN A 179 7.16 -2.75 3.83
N THR A 180 7.06 -3.44 4.94
CA THR A 180 5.91 -4.26 5.29
C THR A 180 5.14 -3.62 6.45
N TYR A 181 3.84 -3.69 6.40
CA TYR A 181 2.93 -3.28 7.47
C TYR A 181 1.92 -4.40 7.73
N TYR A 182 1.24 -4.36 8.88
CA TYR A 182 0.14 -5.30 9.15
C TYR A 182 -1.20 -4.61 8.91
N ASN A 183 -2.18 -5.37 8.44
CA ASN A 183 -3.55 -4.90 8.28
C ASN A 183 -4.48 -5.64 9.26
N GLY A 184 -5.41 -4.90 9.84
CA GLY A 184 -6.41 -5.40 10.78
C GLY A 184 -6.06 -5.19 12.25
N SER A 185 -6.92 -5.70 13.14
CA SER A 185 -6.74 -5.67 14.59
C SER A 185 -6.06 -6.96 15.06
N LEU A 186 -4.76 -6.91 15.32
CA LEU A 186 -4.06 -8.01 15.97
C LEU A 186 -4.32 -7.98 17.48
N SER A 187 -4.65 -9.16 18.06
CA SER A 187 -4.58 -9.34 19.51
C SER A 187 -3.15 -9.04 19.99
N TRP A 188 -3.00 -8.47 21.18
CA TRP A 188 -1.68 -8.15 21.74
C TRP A 188 -0.74 -9.36 21.78
N LEU A 189 -1.26 -10.57 21.99
CA LEU A 189 -0.48 -11.82 21.94
C LEU A 189 0.04 -12.13 20.52
N SER A 190 -0.75 -11.87 19.51
CA SER A 190 -0.37 -12.08 18.10
C SER A 190 0.55 -10.96 17.57
N TYR A 191 0.53 -9.80 18.21
CA TYR A 191 1.41 -8.69 17.89
C TYR A 191 2.88 -8.98 18.23
N ILE A 192 3.13 -9.74 19.30
CA ILE A 192 4.50 -10.07 19.77
C ILE A 192 5.30 -10.85 18.71
N PRO A 193 4.83 -11.99 18.15
CA PRO A 193 5.55 -12.71 17.11
C PRO A 193 5.80 -11.85 15.86
N TRP A 194 4.84 -11.01 15.47
CA TRP A 194 5.00 -10.09 14.35
C TRP A 194 6.10 -9.06 14.63
N LEU A 195 6.14 -8.45 15.82
CA LEU A 195 7.16 -7.49 16.21
C LEU A 195 8.56 -8.12 16.21
N ILE A 196 8.68 -9.34 16.72
CA ILE A 196 9.94 -10.10 16.74
C ILE A 196 10.42 -10.36 15.31
N SER A 197 9.54 -10.81 14.40
CA SER A 197 9.90 -11.08 13.02
C SER A 197 10.34 -9.83 12.27
N ARG A 198 9.72 -8.69 12.55
CA ARG A 198 10.07 -7.41 11.91
C ARG A 198 11.40 -6.83 12.39
N TYR A 199 11.71 -7.00 13.68
CA TYR A 199 12.91 -6.46 14.31
C TYR A 199 13.83 -7.55 14.84
N LEU A 200 13.96 -8.66 14.09
CA LEU A 200 14.69 -9.85 14.52
C LEU A 200 16.13 -9.54 14.96
N ALA A 201 16.85 -8.72 14.20
CA ALA A 201 18.23 -8.34 14.53
C ALA A 201 18.30 -7.58 15.86
N LEU A 202 17.42 -6.64 16.11
CA LEU A 202 17.35 -5.86 17.34
C LEU A 202 16.97 -6.75 18.53
N PHE A 203 16.02 -7.68 18.32
CA PHE A 203 15.64 -8.66 19.34
C PHE A 203 16.81 -9.58 19.73
N LEU A 204 17.58 -10.06 18.76
CA LEU A 204 18.76 -10.88 19.02
C LEU A 204 19.83 -10.11 19.80
N ILE A 205 20.08 -8.85 19.48
CA ILE A 205 21.03 -7.99 20.21
C ILE A 205 20.59 -7.82 21.66
N ILE A 206 19.32 -7.46 21.89
CA ILE A 206 18.77 -7.28 23.25
C ILE A 206 18.83 -8.60 24.03
N SER A 207 18.43 -9.71 23.43
CA SER A 207 18.47 -11.04 24.06
C SER A 207 19.89 -11.45 24.48
N THR A 208 20.86 -11.23 23.60
CA THR A 208 22.25 -11.52 23.87
C THR A 208 22.79 -10.66 25.04
N PHE A 209 22.48 -9.36 25.01
CA PHE A 209 22.90 -8.44 26.07
C PHE A 209 22.28 -8.79 27.42
N THR A 210 20.99 -9.12 27.46
CA THR A 210 20.30 -9.53 28.68
C THR A 210 20.89 -10.83 29.25
N THR A 211 21.22 -11.80 28.40
CA THR A 211 21.84 -13.06 28.80
C THR A 211 23.24 -12.84 29.43
N ILE A 212 24.05 -11.97 28.81
CA ILE A 212 25.38 -11.60 29.38
C ILE A 212 25.21 -10.91 30.71
N LEU A 213 24.30 -9.94 30.84
CA LEU A 213 24.05 -9.21 32.07
C LEU A 213 23.59 -10.14 33.18
N LEU A 214 22.67 -11.06 32.90
CA LEU A 214 22.17 -12.05 33.85
C LEU A 214 23.30 -12.99 34.34
N SER A 215 24.14 -13.43 33.42
CA SER A 215 25.33 -14.27 33.73
C SER A 215 26.31 -13.56 34.68
N LEU A 216 26.57 -12.26 34.41
CA LEU A 216 27.43 -11.45 35.28
C LEU A 216 26.83 -11.26 36.68
N LEU A 217 25.53 -11.03 36.79
CA LEU A 217 24.83 -10.90 38.07
C LEU A 217 24.88 -12.19 38.89
N ILE A 218 24.64 -13.34 38.25
CA ILE A 218 24.75 -14.67 38.90
C ILE A 218 26.17 -14.91 39.36
N TYR A 219 27.17 -14.63 38.52
CA TYR A 219 28.56 -14.78 38.88
C TYR A 219 28.94 -13.90 40.08
N ALA A 220 28.56 -12.62 40.07
CA ALA A 220 28.81 -11.70 41.21
C ALA A 220 28.15 -12.18 42.50
N SER A 221 26.90 -12.64 42.42
CA SER A 221 26.14 -13.21 43.55
C SER A 221 26.84 -14.45 44.15
N LEU A 222 27.26 -15.37 43.30
CA LEU A 222 27.98 -16.57 43.74
C LEU A 222 29.33 -16.23 44.36
N LYS A 223 30.08 -15.27 43.82
CA LYS A 223 31.35 -14.77 44.37
C LYS A 223 31.17 -14.11 45.73
N ALA A 224 30.11 -13.33 45.90
CA ALA A 224 29.77 -12.71 47.20
C ALA A 224 29.45 -13.77 48.25
N LYS A 225 28.62 -14.76 47.95
CA LYS A 225 28.31 -15.88 48.86
C LYS A 225 29.54 -16.70 49.21
N LYS A 226 30.47 -16.95 48.28
CA LYS A 226 31.74 -17.64 48.56
C LYS A 226 32.57 -16.84 49.55
N ARG A 227 32.69 -15.52 49.42
CA ARG A 227 33.43 -14.66 50.34
C ARG A 227 32.85 -14.70 51.77
N GLN A 228 31.53 -14.66 51.92
CA GLN A 228 30.85 -14.75 53.22
C GLN A 228 31.13 -16.08 53.93
N ARG A 229 31.16 -17.20 53.20
CA ARG A 229 31.43 -18.53 53.75
C ARG A 229 32.89 -18.75 54.16
N LEU A 230 33.85 -17.97 53.66
CA LEU A 230 35.26 -18.06 54.00
C LEU A 230 35.61 -17.13 55.15
N GLN A 231 34.72 -16.25 55.58
CA GLN A 231 34.91 -15.35 56.72
C GLN A 231 34.13 -15.79 57.96
N SER A 232 33.30 -16.81 57.84
CA SER A 232 32.65 -17.51 58.96
C SER A 232 33.37 -18.81 59.25
#